data_e32e42aef90173088861a3cdeb2c05d1
#
_entry.id   e32e42aef90173088861a3cdeb2c05d1
#
_cell.length_a   1.000
_cell.length_b   1.000
_cell.length_c   1.000
_cell.angle_alpha   90.00
_cell.angle_beta   90.00
_cell.angle_gamma   90.00
#
_symmetry.space_group_name_H-M   'P 1'
#
loop_
_entity.id
_entity.type
_entity.pdbx_description
1 polymer ?
#
loop_
_entity_poly.entity_id
_entity_poly.type
_entity_poly.pdbx_seq_one_letter_code
_entity_poly.pdbx_strand_id
1 'polypeptide(L)' 'MSLWVAEDNIPARRFYAALGGQIVARRNAKRASWFIAEVAYGWTDLARLLPGR' A
#
# COMPACT_ATOMS: atom_id res chain seq x y z
N MET A 1 3.48 2.40 9.48
CA MET A 1 2.33 2.95 8.75
C MET A 1 2.03 2.10 7.53
N SER A 2 0.78 1.81 7.32
CA SER A 2 0.40 1.01 6.17
C SER A 2 -1.01 1.38 5.72
N LEU A 3 -1.32 1.09 4.48
CA LEU A 3 -2.66 1.31 3.96
C LEU A 3 -2.96 0.30 2.87
N TRP A 4 -4.24 0.06 2.67
CA TRP A 4 -4.71 -0.86 1.64
C TRP A 4 -5.16 -0.10 0.42
N VAL A 5 -4.86 -0.66 -0.75
CA VAL A 5 -5.27 -0.07 -2.02
C VAL A 5 -5.63 -1.20 -2.97
N ALA A 6 -6.64 -0.97 -3.81
CA ALA A 6 -7.03 -1.95 -4.81
C ALA A 6 -5.85 -2.26 -5.72
N GLU A 7 -5.65 -3.52 -6.02
CA GLU A 7 -4.49 -3.95 -6.78
C GLU A 7 -4.45 -3.33 -8.18
N ASP A 8 -5.61 -3.08 -8.77
CA ASP A 8 -5.68 -2.50 -10.10
C ASP A 8 -5.73 -0.98 -10.09
N ASN A 9 -5.62 -0.36 -8.93
CA ASN A 9 -5.59 1.09 -8.85
C ASN A 9 -4.15 1.56 -9.11
N ILE A 10 -3.75 1.52 -10.38
CA ILE A 10 -2.36 1.76 -10.76
C ILE A 10 -1.89 3.17 -10.39
N PRO A 11 -2.68 4.24 -10.61
CA PRO A 11 -2.20 5.57 -10.23
C PRO A 11 -1.87 5.67 -8.74
N ALA A 12 -2.73 5.11 -7.87
CA ALA A 12 -2.46 5.15 -6.45
C ALA A 12 -1.24 4.32 -6.09
N ARG A 13 -1.07 3.17 -6.73
CA ARG A 13 0.08 2.32 -6.45
C ARG A 13 1.37 3.00 -6.85
N ARG A 14 1.37 3.71 -7.98
CA ARG A 14 2.55 4.45 -8.40
C ARG A 14 2.87 5.56 -7.41
N PHE A 15 1.84 6.23 -6.91
CA PHE A 15 2.02 7.29 -5.96
C PHE A 15 2.69 6.78 -4.68
N TYR A 16 2.16 5.67 -4.14
CA TYR A 16 2.71 5.13 -2.90
C TYR A 16 4.11 4.57 -3.09
N ALA A 17 4.36 3.94 -4.23
CA ALA A 17 5.70 3.44 -4.51
C ALA A 17 6.70 4.59 -4.62
N ALA A 18 6.27 5.71 -5.22
CA ALA A 18 7.14 6.88 -5.35
C ALA A 18 7.47 7.47 -3.98
N LEU A 19 6.59 7.27 -3.00
CA LEU A 19 6.85 7.72 -1.64
C LEU A 19 7.71 6.74 -0.85
N GLY A 20 8.18 5.69 -1.48
CA GLY A 20 9.00 4.69 -0.80
C GLY A 20 8.22 3.56 -0.18
N GLY A 21 6.93 3.46 -0.47
CA GLY A 21 6.10 2.38 0.05
C GLY A 21 6.45 1.06 -0.60
N GLN A 22 6.29 -0.01 0.16
CA GLN A 22 6.53 -1.37 -0.31
C GLN A 22 5.31 -2.20 0.00
N ILE A 23 5.04 -3.18 -0.88
CA ILE A 23 3.92 -4.09 -0.65
C ILE A 23 4.31 -5.03 0.47
N VAL A 24 3.55 -5.00 1.56
CA VAL A 24 3.84 -5.82 2.73
C VAL A 24 2.77 -6.89 2.97
N ALA A 25 1.63 -6.80 2.28
CA ALA A 25 0.58 -7.80 2.43
C ALA A 25 -0.36 -7.73 1.24
N ARG A 26 -1.14 -8.77 1.05
CA ARG A 26 -2.15 -8.84 0.02
C ARG A 26 -3.37 -9.53 0.59
N ARG A 27 -4.54 -9.18 0.07
CA ARG A 27 -5.77 -9.84 0.47
C ARG A 27 -6.81 -9.71 -0.62
N ASN A 28 -7.84 -10.56 -0.55
CA ASN A 28 -9.02 -10.44 -1.39
C ASN A 28 -10.16 -9.97 -0.50
N ALA A 29 -10.71 -8.81 -0.81
CA ALA A 29 -11.83 -8.27 -0.07
C ALA A 29 -13.11 -8.55 -0.83
N LYS A 30 -14.10 -9.11 -0.15
CA LYS A 30 -15.37 -9.40 -0.78
C LYS A 30 -16.24 -8.15 -0.81
N ARG A 31 -16.78 -7.86 -1.99
CA ARG A 31 -17.68 -6.74 -2.19
C ARG A 31 -18.89 -7.26 -2.94
N ALA A 32 -20.05 -7.28 -2.27
CA ALA A 32 -21.29 -7.78 -2.87
C ALA A 32 -21.03 -9.19 -3.44
N SER A 33 -21.08 -9.34 -4.75
CA SER A 33 -20.93 -10.64 -5.39
C SER A 33 -19.57 -10.84 -6.05
N TRP A 34 -18.60 -9.95 -5.79
CA TRP A 34 -17.28 -10.09 -6.38
C TRP A 34 -16.20 -9.86 -5.34
N PHE A 35 -14.98 -10.21 -5.72
CA PHE A 35 -13.82 -9.98 -4.88
C PHE A 35 -12.95 -8.91 -5.50
N ILE A 36 -12.35 -8.09 -4.65
CA ILE A 36 -11.38 -7.08 -5.08
C ILE A 36 -10.05 -7.43 -4.44
N ALA A 37 -9.04 -7.63 -5.28
CA ALA A 37 -7.70 -7.88 -4.77
C ALA A 37 -7.11 -6.57 -4.27
N GLU A 38 -6.56 -6.58 -3.06
CA GLU A 38 -5.97 -5.41 -2.45
C GLU A 38 -4.56 -5.71 -2.00
N VAL A 39 -3.72 -4.69 -2.03
CA VAL A 39 -2.36 -4.78 -1.53
C VAL A 39 -2.17 -3.72 -0.46
N ALA A 40 -1.38 -4.05 0.54
CA ALA A 40 -1.05 -3.11 1.60
C ALA A 40 0.34 -2.57 1.35
N TYR A 41 0.46 -1.25 1.34
CA TYR A 41 1.74 -0.58 1.27
C TYR A 41 2.16 -0.18 2.66
N GLY A 42 3.41 -0.43 2.98
CA GLY A 42 3.96 -0.06 4.26
C GLY A 42 5.26 0.71 4.08
N TRP A 43 5.58 1.50 5.06
CA TRP A 43 6.78 2.32 5.08
C TRP A 43 7.59 1.95 6.29
N THR A 44 8.49 0.99 6.11
CA THR A 44 9.30 0.50 7.22
C THR A 44 10.48 1.41 7.52
N ASP A 45 10.85 2.23 6.56
CA ASP A 45 11.98 3.14 6.71
C ASP A 45 11.55 4.54 7.10
N LEU A 46 10.33 4.68 7.59
CA LEU A 46 9.80 6.00 7.91
C LEU A 46 10.69 6.73 8.90
N ALA A 47 11.19 6.01 9.89
CA ALA A 47 12.05 6.63 10.91
C ALA A 47 13.32 7.20 10.30
N ARG A 48 13.81 6.61 9.23
CA ARG A 48 15.03 7.08 8.58
C ARG A 48 14.82 8.33 7.77
N LEU A 49 13.57 8.63 7.46
CA LEU A 49 13.23 9.81 6.70
C LEU A 49 13.04 11.03 7.60
N LEU A 50 13.01 10.80 8.91
CA LEU A 50 12.76 11.88 9.86
C LEU A 50 14.07 12.50 10.27
N PRO A 51 14.20 13.84 10.17
CA PRO A 51 15.41 14.51 10.63
C PRO A 51 15.63 14.25 12.11
N GLY A 52 16.87 14.20 12.52
CA GLY A 52 17.16 14.04 13.92
C GLY A 52 17.13 12.60 14.41
N ARG A 53 17.10 11.68 13.50
CA ARG A 53 17.08 10.26 13.87
C ARG A 53 18.46 9.72 14.01
#